data_ae6d71180e4c8ee883937acd99425a5a
#
_entry.id   ae6d71180e4c8ee883937acd99425a5a
#
_cell.length_a   1.000
_cell.length_b   1.000
_cell.length_c   1.000
_cell.angle_alpha   90.00
_cell.angle_beta   90.00
_cell.angle_gamma   90.00
#
_symmetry.space_group_name_H-M   'P 1'
#
loop_
_entity.id
_entity.type
_entity.pdbx_description
1 polymer ?
#
loop_
_entity_poly.entity_id
_entity_poly.type
_entity_poly.pdbx_seq_one_letter_code
_entity_poly.pdbx_strand_id
1 'polypeptide(L)'
;MWIADGWKDYEVIDTSNGEKLERWGDYLLVRPDPQVIWDTKKAHKGWRTMNGHYHRSKKGGGEWEFFDLPEQWQIHYKSLTFNLKPFSFKHTGLFPEQATNWDWFSEKIKKAGRPIKVLNLSLIHISEPTRHAQ
;
A
#
# COMPACT_ATOMS: atom_id res chain seq x y z
N MET A 1 -17.62 0.65 12.39
CA MET A 1 -16.31 0.13 11.94
C MET A 1 -15.84 0.94 10.74
N TRP A 2 -14.58 1.32 10.73
CA TRP A 2 -13.98 2.02 9.61
C TRP A 2 -13.30 1.01 8.67
N ILE A 3 -13.58 1.11 7.38
CA ILE A 3 -13.07 0.19 6.37
C ILE A 3 -12.38 1.03 5.29
N ALA A 4 -11.21 0.57 4.82
CA ALA A 4 -10.44 1.26 3.79
C ALA A 4 -11.00 0.95 2.39
N ASP A 5 -12.25 1.31 2.14
CA ASP A 5 -12.97 1.04 0.90
C ASP A 5 -13.08 2.25 -0.04
N GLY A 6 -12.44 3.36 0.32
CA GLY A 6 -12.48 4.57 -0.49
C GLY A 6 -11.46 4.64 -1.61
N TRP A 7 -10.60 3.63 -1.76
CA TRP A 7 -9.60 3.61 -2.80
C TRP A 7 -10.20 3.30 -4.17
N LYS A 8 -9.82 4.10 -5.16
CA LYS A 8 -10.09 3.82 -6.58
C LYS A 8 -8.85 3.30 -7.30
N ASP A 9 -7.67 3.77 -6.89
CA ASP A 9 -6.41 3.42 -7.51
C ASP A 9 -5.71 2.22 -6.87
N TYR A 10 -6.27 1.70 -5.79
CA TYR A 10 -5.70 0.53 -5.12
C TYR A 10 -6.79 -0.50 -4.83
N GLU A 11 -6.46 -1.77 -5.05
CA GLU A 11 -7.38 -2.86 -4.72
C GLU A 11 -6.58 -4.16 -4.52
N VAL A 12 -6.99 -4.97 -3.55
CA VAL A 12 -6.53 -6.35 -3.44
C VAL A 12 -7.44 -7.20 -4.31
N ILE A 13 -6.88 -7.76 -5.37
CA ILE A 13 -7.65 -8.52 -6.35
C ILE A 13 -7.87 -9.95 -5.90
N ASP A 14 -6.80 -10.59 -5.40
CA ASP A 14 -6.86 -11.99 -4.99
C ASP A 14 -5.77 -12.29 -3.98
N THR A 15 -5.96 -13.33 -3.18
CA THR A 15 -4.98 -13.77 -2.18
C THR A 15 -4.92 -15.30 -2.17
N SER A 16 -3.70 -15.83 -2.15
CA SER A 16 -3.49 -17.28 -2.09
C SER A 16 -2.05 -17.61 -1.73
N ASN A 17 -1.88 -18.66 -0.95
CA ASN A 17 -0.59 -19.29 -0.68
C ASN A 17 0.49 -18.30 -0.21
N GLY A 18 0.15 -17.48 0.77
CA GLY A 18 1.10 -16.54 1.36
C GLY A 18 1.37 -15.30 0.52
N GLU A 19 0.59 -15.09 -0.54
CA GLU A 19 0.76 -13.96 -1.44
C GLU A 19 -0.54 -13.22 -1.69
N LYS A 20 -0.43 -11.95 -2.05
CA LYS A 20 -1.56 -11.15 -2.49
C LYS A 20 -1.26 -10.49 -3.83
N LEU A 21 -2.27 -10.51 -4.68
CA LEU A 21 -2.26 -9.83 -5.98
C LEU A 21 -2.98 -8.50 -5.80
N GLU A 22 -2.27 -7.41 -6.06
CA GLU A 22 -2.78 -6.06 -5.84
C GLU A 22 -2.72 -5.24 -7.12
N ARG A 23 -3.68 -4.34 -7.29
CA ARG A 23 -3.62 -3.31 -8.33
C ARG A 23 -3.24 -1.98 -7.68
N TRP A 24 -2.19 -1.37 -8.20
CA TRP A 24 -1.68 -0.07 -7.78
C TRP A 24 -1.72 0.87 -8.98
N GLY A 25 -2.83 1.58 -9.13
CA GLY A 25 -3.07 2.39 -10.33
C GLY A 25 -3.27 1.49 -11.54
N ASP A 26 -2.39 1.60 -12.51
CA ASP A 26 -2.43 0.79 -13.74
C ASP A 26 -1.60 -0.49 -13.65
N TYR A 27 -0.96 -0.75 -12.51
CA TYR A 27 0.02 -1.83 -12.40
C TYR A 27 -0.39 -2.88 -11.38
N LEU A 28 -0.08 -4.13 -11.69
CA LEU A 28 -0.36 -5.28 -10.81
C LEU A 28 0.92 -5.73 -10.13
N LEU A 29 0.85 -5.90 -8.83
CA LEU A 29 1.98 -6.38 -8.03
C LEU A 29 1.58 -7.61 -7.23
N VAL A 30 2.49 -8.56 -7.10
CA VAL A 30 2.37 -9.69 -6.20
C VAL A 30 3.37 -9.53 -5.07
N ARG A 31 2.87 -9.54 -3.85
CA ARG A 31 3.72 -9.38 -2.66
C ARG A 31 3.37 -10.45 -1.62
N PRO A 32 4.34 -10.87 -0.80
CA PRO A 32 4.06 -11.82 0.26
C PRO A 32 3.19 -11.20 1.37
N ASP A 33 2.30 -12.02 1.90
CA ASP A 33 1.49 -11.66 3.06
C ASP A 33 1.35 -12.90 3.95
N PRO A 34 2.00 -12.92 5.12
CA PRO A 34 1.97 -14.08 5.99
C PRO A 34 0.58 -14.37 6.59
N GLN A 35 -0.34 -13.43 6.53
CA GLN A 35 -1.71 -13.63 6.99
C GLN A 35 -2.52 -14.50 6.03
N VAL A 36 -2.07 -14.65 4.79
CA VAL A 36 -2.74 -15.47 3.76
C VAL A 36 -2.30 -16.92 3.93
N ILE A 37 -3.02 -17.64 4.78
CA ILE A 37 -2.69 -19.03 5.13
C ILE A 37 -3.43 -20.07 4.27
N TRP A 38 -4.37 -19.62 3.44
CA TRP A 38 -5.12 -20.51 2.55
C TRP A 38 -4.41 -20.68 1.21
N ASP A 39 -4.69 -21.80 0.58
CA ASP A 39 -4.14 -22.11 -0.74
C ASP A 39 -5.33 -22.36 -1.68
N THR A 40 -5.69 -21.35 -2.43
CA THR A 40 -6.78 -21.38 -3.39
C THR A 40 -6.22 -21.36 -4.80
N LYS A 41 -7.06 -21.76 -5.76
CA LYS A 41 -6.67 -21.75 -7.16
C LYS A 41 -6.47 -20.30 -7.63
N LYS A 42 -5.27 -19.99 -8.12
CA LYS A 42 -4.93 -18.67 -8.64
C LYS A 42 -5.53 -18.50 -10.04
N ALA A 43 -6.85 -18.34 -10.08
CA ALA A 43 -7.61 -18.31 -11.35
C ALA A 43 -7.57 -16.95 -12.03
N HIS A 44 -7.36 -15.87 -11.30
CA HIS A 44 -7.36 -14.53 -11.89
C HIS A 44 -6.16 -14.37 -12.83
N LYS A 45 -6.42 -13.79 -14.01
CA LYS A 45 -5.36 -13.60 -15.03
C LYS A 45 -4.19 -12.73 -14.52
N GLY A 46 -4.43 -11.85 -13.55
CA GLY A 46 -3.42 -10.98 -13.00
C GLY A 46 -2.22 -11.71 -12.39
N TRP A 47 -2.41 -12.94 -11.92
CA TRP A 47 -1.31 -13.77 -11.46
C TRP A 47 -0.30 -14.10 -12.56
N ARG A 48 -0.72 -14.00 -13.81
CA ARG A 48 0.13 -14.28 -14.98
C ARG A 48 0.53 -13.01 -15.74
N THR A 49 -0.13 -11.89 -15.46
CA THR A 49 0.12 -10.62 -16.14
C THR A 49 0.64 -9.52 -15.20
N MET A 50 1.10 -9.91 -14.04
CA MET A 50 1.64 -8.96 -13.04
C MET A 50 2.81 -8.16 -13.60
N ASN A 51 2.95 -6.94 -13.11
CA ASN A 51 4.05 -6.05 -13.51
C ASN A 51 5.25 -6.14 -12.57
N GLY A 52 5.04 -6.65 -11.36
CA GLY A 52 6.12 -6.87 -10.41
C GLY A 52 5.76 -7.97 -9.42
N HIS A 53 6.78 -8.68 -8.97
CA HIS A 53 6.62 -9.78 -8.00
C HIS A 53 7.77 -9.72 -7.01
N TYR A 54 7.46 -9.58 -5.72
CA TYR A 54 8.48 -9.62 -4.68
C TYR A 54 8.64 -11.05 -4.18
N HIS A 55 9.85 -11.57 -4.32
CA HIS A 55 10.22 -12.91 -3.87
C HIS A 55 10.96 -12.82 -2.54
N ARG A 56 10.40 -13.45 -1.51
CA ARG A 56 11.02 -13.48 -0.19
C ARG A 56 12.18 -14.46 -0.16
N SER A 57 13.32 -14.02 0.39
CA SER A 57 14.48 -14.88 0.61
C SER A 57 14.33 -15.67 1.91
N LYS A 58 14.84 -16.89 1.93
CA LYS A 58 14.89 -17.72 3.14
C LYS A 58 15.79 -17.14 4.23
N LYS A 59 16.71 -16.26 3.85
CA LYS A 59 17.66 -15.62 4.78
C LYS A 59 17.16 -14.27 5.30
N GLY A 60 15.92 -13.91 4.99
CA GLY A 60 15.36 -12.60 5.28
C GLY A 60 15.51 -11.65 4.10
N GLY A 61 14.65 -10.64 4.05
CA GLY A 61 14.58 -9.76 2.90
C GLY A 61 14.03 -10.46 1.67
N GLY A 62 14.46 -10.04 0.50
CA GLY A 62 14.02 -10.60 -0.77
C GLY A 62 14.35 -9.67 -1.93
N GLU A 63 13.81 -9.97 -3.08
CA GLU A 63 14.07 -9.23 -4.30
C GLU A 63 12.80 -9.04 -5.11
N TRP A 64 12.71 -7.87 -5.78
CA TRP A 64 11.69 -7.61 -6.77
C TRP A 64 12.08 -8.19 -8.11
N GLU A 65 11.12 -8.81 -8.76
CA GLU A 65 11.21 -9.19 -10.17
C GLU A 65 10.27 -8.26 -10.94
N PHE A 66 10.77 -7.54 -11.93
CA PHE A 66 9.99 -6.56 -12.67
C PHE A 66 9.64 -7.04 -14.07
N PHE A 67 8.37 -6.83 -14.45
CA PHE A 67 7.84 -7.14 -15.77
C PHE A 67 7.11 -5.88 -16.25
N ASP A 68 7.77 -5.03 -17.00
CA ASP A 68 7.18 -3.81 -17.55
C ASP A 68 6.56 -2.90 -16.47
N LEU A 69 7.35 -2.61 -15.44
CA LEU A 69 6.98 -1.70 -14.36
C LEU A 69 7.88 -0.47 -14.40
N PRO A 70 7.33 0.76 -14.35
CA PRO A 70 8.17 1.95 -14.29
C PRO A 70 8.93 2.02 -12.97
N GLU A 71 10.00 2.79 -12.94
CA GLU A 71 10.77 2.98 -11.72
C GLU A 71 9.94 3.60 -10.60
N GLN A 72 9.05 4.50 -10.97
CA GLN A 72 8.10 5.11 -10.03
C GLN A 72 6.85 5.54 -10.77
N TRP A 73 5.73 5.60 -10.06
CA TRP A 73 4.46 6.07 -10.60
C TRP A 73 3.63 6.67 -9.48
N GLN A 74 2.49 7.26 -9.82
CA GLN A 74 1.62 7.93 -8.87
C GLN A 74 0.27 7.26 -8.80
N ILE A 75 -0.29 7.23 -7.59
CA ILE A 75 -1.70 6.91 -7.36
C ILE A 75 -2.33 7.98 -6.49
N HIS A 76 -3.64 8.01 -6.48
CA HIS A 76 -4.40 9.05 -5.79
C HIS A 76 -5.36 8.44 -4.79
N TYR A 77 -5.52 9.13 -3.67
CA TYR A 77 -6.59 8.85 -2.71
C TYR A 77 -7.27 10.18 -2.40
N LYS A 78 -8.51 10.36 -2.88
CA LYS A 78 -9.23 11.63 -2.77
C LYS A 78 -8.37 12.78 -3.31
N SER A 79 -8.02 13.77 -2.49
CA SER A 79 -7.19 14.89 -2.90
C SER A 79 -5.68 14.62 -2.77
N LEU A 80 -5.29 13.46 -2.28
CA LEU A 80 -3.89 13.12 -2.04
C LEU A 80 -3.28 12.41 -3.24
N THR A 81 -2.02 12.70 -3.50
CA THR A 81 -1.23 12.05 -4.54
C THR A 81 -0.01 11.39 -3.89
N PHE A 82 0.21 10.13 -4.21
CA PHE A 82 1.33 9.36 -3.67
C PHE A 82 2.26 8.91 -4.78
N ASN A 83 3.55 9.10 -4.57
CA ASN A 83 4.58 8.57 -5.45
C ASN A 83 4.98 7.18 -4.95
N LEU A 84 4.84 6.19 -5.80
CA LEU A 84 5.18 4.81 -5.47
C LEU A 84 6.48 4.42 -6.12
N LYS A 85 7.30 3.72 -5.36
CA LYS A 85 8.57 3.16 -5.83
C LYS A 85 8.83 1.88 -5.06
N PRO A 86 9.05 0.75 -5.73
CA PRO A 86 9.42 -0.47 -5.03
C PRO A 86 10.74 -0.29 -4.29
N PHE A 87 10.75 -0.61 -3.01
CA PHE A 87 11.96 -0.55 -2.19
C PHE A 87 12.62 -1.92 -2.11
N SER A 88 13.81 -1.98 -1.50
CA SER A 88 14.53 -3.23 -1.30
C SER A 88 13.76 -4.28 -0.48
N PHE A 89 12.77 -3.84 0.28
CA PHE A 89 11.80 -4.72 0.93
C PHE A 89 10.51 -4.78 0.11
N LYS A 90 9.53 -5.55 0.58
CA LYS A 90 8.26 -5.75 -0.12
C LYS A 90 7.38 -4.48 -0.24
N HIS A 91 7.82 -3.38 0.32
CA HIS A 91 7.02 -2.16 0.40
C HIS A 91 7.13 -1.30 -0.86
N THR A 92 6.05 -0.60 -1.17
CA THR A 92 5.98 0.35 -2.29
C THR A 92 6.09 1.80 -1.82
N GLY A 93 6.26 2.01 -0.51
CA GLY A 93 6.31 3.34 0.09
C GLY A 93 4.98 3.82 0.65
N LEU A 94 3.93 3.04 0.51
CA LEU A 94 2.58 3.40 0.96
C LEU A 94 1.91 2.20 1.62
N PHE A 95 1.17 2.46 2.70
CA PHE A 95 0.34 1.47 3.37
C PHE A 95 -1.12 1.85 3.15
N PRO A 96 -1.81 1.25 2.16
CA PRO A 96 -3.17 1.65 1.79
C PRO A 96 -4.20 1.50 2.90
N GLU A 97 -4.00 0.58 3.82
CA GLU A 97 -4.89 0.36 4.96
C GLU A 97 -4.94 1.56 5.89
N GLN A 98 -3.96 2.45 5.84
CA GLN A 98 -3.94 3.67 6.65
C GLN A 98 -4.98 4.70 6.19
N ALA A 99 -5.64 4.48 5.06
CA ALA A 99 -6.66 5.39 4.56
C ALA A 99 -7.81 5.58 5.57
N THR A 100 -8.14 4.56 6.34
CA THR A 100 -9.16 4.68 7.39
C THR A 100 -8.75 5.69 8.45
N ASN A 101 -7.47 5.69 8.84
CA ASN A 101 -6.94 6.65 9.79
C ASN A 101 -6.93 8.06 9.22
N TRP A 102 -6.55 8.20 7.94
CA TRP A 102 -6.55 9.51 7.28
C TRP A 102 -7.95 10.11 7.25
N ASP A 103 -8.94 9.33 6.89
CA ASP A 103 -10.32 9.79 6.86
C ASP A 103 -10.81 10.17 8.26
N TRP A 104 -10.49 9.34 9.24
CA TRP A 104 -10.90 9.56 10.62
C TRP A 104 -10.33 10.85 11.18
N PHE A 105 -9.01 11.05 11.13
CA PHE A 105 -8.42 12.25 11.72
C PHE A 105 -8.70 13.51 10.90
N SER A 106 -8.84 13.38 9.57
CA SER A 106 -9.22 14.51 8.72
C SER A 106 -10.61 15.03 9.09
N GLU A 107 -11.54 14.15 9.35
CA GLU A 107 -12.88 14.51 9.81
C GLU A 107 -12.81 15.22 11.16
N LYS A 108 -12.02 14.70 12.10
CA LYS A 108 -11.84 15.31 13.41
C LYS A 108 -11.25 16.71 13.33
N ILE A 109 -10.24 16.89 12.46
CA ILE A 109 -9.60 18.19 12.27
C ILE A 109 -10.60 19.20 11.70
N LYS A 110 -11.38 18.80 10.69
CA LYS A 110 -12.39 19.68 10.08
C LYS A 110 -13.46 20.11 11.09
N LYS A 111 -13.92 19.16 11.91
CA LYS A 111 -14.95 19.45 12.91
C LYS A 111 -14.45 20.35 14.04
N ALA A 112 -13.15 20.35 14.31
CA ALA A 112 -12.59 21.18 15.36
C ALA A 112 -12.68 22.68 15.05
N GLY A 113 -12.67 23.05 13.77
CA GLY A 113 -12.77 24.45 13.34
C GLY A 113 -11.62 25.34 13.79
N ARG A 114 -10.46 24.75 14.11
CA ARG A 114 -9.27 25.47 14.57
C ARG A 114 -8.01 24.69 14.18
N PRO A 115 -6.83 25.31 14.19
CA PRO A 115 -5.59 24.59 13.96
C PRO A 115 -5.37 23.49 15.01
N ILE A 116 -4.97 22.30 14.55
CA ILE A 116 -4.76 21.12 15.38
C ILE A 116 -3.34 20.61 15.15
N LYS A 117 -2.67 20.27 16.25
CA LYS A 117 -1.38 19.57 16.18
C LYS A 117 -1.62 18.07 16.19
N VAL A 118 -0.93 17.36 15.30
CA VAL A 118 -1.07 15.91 15.15
C VAL A 118 0.27 15.25 15.47
N LEU A 119 0.23 14.22 16.31
CA LEU A 119 1.39 13.39 16.61
C LEU A 119 1.15 11.99 16.05
N ASN A 120 2.06 11.54 15.17
CA ASN A 120 2.03 10.19 14.65
C ASN A 120 3.31 9.46 15.07
N LEU A 121 3.19 8.60 16.06
CA LEU A 121 4.34 7.90 16.63
C LEU A 121 4.91 6.83 15.72
N SER A 122 4.11 6.27 14.83
CA SER A 122 4.58 5.22 13.94
C SER A 122 5.52 5.72 12.86
N LEU A 123 5.52 7.03 12.59
CA LEU A 123 6.37 7.64 11.59
C LEU A 123 7.65 8.26 12.14
N ILE A 124 7.83 8.21 13.44
CA ILE A 124 8.92 8.94 14.09
C ILE A 124 10.31 8.47 13.64
N HIS A 125 10.41 7.25 13.16
CA HIS A 125 11.67 6.65 12.71
C HIS A 125 11.93 6.78 11.21
N ILE A 126 10.92 7.11 10.41
CA ILE A 126 11.00 7.02 8.95
C ILE A 126 10.60 8.29 8.23
N SER A 127 10.07 9.29 8.93
CA SER A 127 9.69 10.55 8.30
C SER A 127 10.01 11.72 9.20
N GLU A 128 10.14 12.88 8.57
CA GLU A 128 10.35 14.11 9.30
C GLU A 128 9.05 14.59 9.90
N PRO A 129 9.09 15.14 11.12
CA PRO A 129 7.89 15.58 11.82
C PRO A 129 7.06 16.62 11.08
N THR A 130 7.67 17.42 10.25
CA THR A 130 7.00 18.50 9.55
C THR A 130 6.03 18.02 8.47
N ARG A 131 6.11 16.77 8.07
CA ARG A 131 5.34 16.26 6.93
C ARG A 131 3.90 15.93 7.23
N HIS A 132 3.58 15.73 8.47
CA HIS A 132 2.27 15.23 8.84
C HIS A 132 1.40 16.23 9.51
N ALA A 133 1.82 17.45 9.56
CA ALA A 133 0.99 18.54 10.08
C ALA A 133 -0.08 18.98 9.07
N GLN A 134 -0.16 18.34 7.95
CA GLN A 134 -0.99 18.79 6.84
C GLN A 134 -2.32 18.09 6.78
#